data_2a23cd607d0a8b817c43d79ea3b107d3
#
_entry.id   2a23cd607d0a8b817c43d79ea3b107d3
#
_cell.length_a   1.000
_cell.length_b   1.000
_cell.length_c   1.000
_cell.angle_alpha   90.00
_cell.angle_beta   90.00
_cell.angle_gamma   90.00
#
_symmetry.space_group_name_H-M   'P 1'
#
loop_
_entity.id
_entity.type
_entity.pdbx_description
1 polymer ?
#
loop_
_entity_poly.entity_id
_entity_poly.type
_entity_poly.pdbx_seq_one_letter_code
_entity_poly.pdbx_strand_id
1 'polypeptide(L)'
;MLASVTVTTASADTVNLSDKTVTLSVTPSQSAVCVGSTGDVYVTYTISIEADAPIPAFQFRLPTSDAKLAKKVQAKDPNWYYWFNTAELKQSDGKENGNHGPYKVADYTPDTGYVGVGGSDDGKGLTSVTVMTTVAKFEKNSVTNSTTYDLHSAITDFVAGGAKDDGGVNTANAFGNCVVNGATVTVNPGATVSGTVKDSSGKAVSGAAVELYKDGTKVADATAGTDGKYTISNVSTGTYTLKAKSSDGSLNGSAEITVKADSILNADVTVAKGFTVSGTAVSWNDKDNALYSLYPSSMTDAAIKVEWKDGSYTGAACTSKGTPTASGKQFAQTFSFDTVAAGEYKLVIVKPGHGLWIEELTVNTDNITDKSVQLYKMGDVNKDGKVNSTDALWVRQSSAGGRVLDAYQKILADLNRDGKVNSTDALWIRQISAGSRTLTY
;
A
#
# COMPACT_ATOMS: atom_id res chain seq x y z
N MET A 1 36.03 53.56 37.28
CA MET A 1 35.95 53.58 35.80
C MET A 1 35.29 52.29 35.38
N LEU A 2 34.00 52.34 35.06
CA LEU A 2 33.28 51.22 34.47
C LEU A 2 33.43 51.36 32.95
N ALA A 3 34.05 50.39 32.32
CA ALA A 3 34.08 50.30 30.86
C ALA A 3 32.73 49.81 30.37
N SER A 4 32.05 50.65 29.64
CA SER A 4 30.83 50.27 28.90
C SER A 4 31.24 49.35 27.72
N VAL A 5 30.82 48.10 27.80
CA VAL A 5 30.88 47.20 26.64
C VAL A 5 29.71 47.58 25.72
N THR A 6 30.05 48.22 24.64
CA THR A 6 29.11 48.45 23.53
C THR A 6 28.96 47.13 22.81
N VAL A 7 27.83 46.44 22.99
CA VAL A 7 27.43 45.32 22.16
C VAL A 7 26.96 45.93 20.86
N THR A 8 27.79 45.92 19.83
CA THR A 8 27.37 46.11 18.46
C THR A 8 26.60 44.85 18.03
N THR A 9 25.29 44.93 18.03
CA THR A 9 24.45 44.00 17.29
C THR A 9 24.85 44.11 15.83
N ALA A 10 25.56 43.12 15.30
CA ALA A 10 25.71 42.99 13.88
C ALA A 10 24.30 42.90 13.26
N SER A 11 23.91 43.97 12.53
CA SER A 11 22.77 43.91 11.65
C SER A 11 23.04 42.78 10.67
N ALA A 12 22.17 41.74 10.67
CA ALA A 12 22.20 40.75 9.62
C ALA A 12 22.11 41.54 8.30
N ASP A 13 23.10 41.37 7.43
CA ASP A 13 23.04 41.95 6.09
C ASP A 13 21.72 41.49 5.46
N THR A 14 20.78 42.42 5.30
CA THR A 14 19.54 42.19 4.61
C THR A 14 19.86 41.91 3.15
N VAL A 15 19.80 40.66 2.76
CA VAL A 15 19.97 40.25 1.35
C VAL A 15 18.97 41.06 0.52
N ASN A 16 19.47 41.81 -0.46
CA ASN A 16 18.58 42.50 -1.40
C ASN A 16 17.96 41.46 -2.33
N LEU A 17 16.65 41.31 -2.31
CA LEU A 17 15.89 40.34 -3.11
C LEU A 17 15.32 40.96 -4.39
N SER A 18 15.44 42.27 -4.61
CA SER A 18 14.81 42.98 -5.73
C SER A 18 15.34 42.59 -7.12
N ASP A 19 16.53 42.01 -7.20
CA ASP A 19 17.14 41.49 -8.42
C ASP A 19 17.16 39.96 -8.50
N LYS A 20 16.52 39.30 -7.52
CA LYS A 20 16.48 37.85 -7.39
C LYS A 20 15.18 37.27 -7.98
N THR A 21 15.29 36.03 -8.43
CA THR A 21 14.19 35.27 -9.00
C THR A 21 13.79 34.15 -8.04
N VAL A 22 12.49 33.96 -7.90
CA VAL A 22 11.89 32.79 -7.23
C VAL A 22 10.87 32.16 -8.17
N THR A 23 10.94 30.84 -8.29
CA THR A 23 10.06 30.05 -9.15
C THR A 23 9.21 29.10 -8.32
N LEU A 24 7.90 29.21 -8.43
CA LEU A 24 6.95 28.19 -7.95
C LEU A 24 6.70 27.23 -9.09
N SER A 25 6.97 25.95 -8.86
CA SER A 25 6.80 24.90 -9.85
C SER A 25 5.64 23.97 -9.47
N VAL A 26 4.77 23.67 -10.42
CA VAL A 26 3.62 22.78 -10.29
C VAL A 26 3.81 21.57 -11.19
N THR A 27 4.15 20.43 -10.60
CA THR A 27 4.51 19.22 -11.33
C THR A 27 3.46 18.15 -11.15
N PRO A 28 2.71 17.77 -12.20
CA PRO A 28 1.77 16.65 -12.14
C PRO A 28 2.50 15.31 -12.14
N SER A 29 1.91 14.33 -11.47
CA SER A 29 2.39 12.94 -11.45
C SER A 29 2.31 12.25 -12.81
N GLN A 30 1.49 12.76 -13.72
CA GLN A 30 1.28 12.26 -15.08
C GLN A 30 1.01 13.43 -16.02
N SER A 31 1.57 13.38 -17.24
CA SER A 31 1.34 14.40 -18.28
C SER A 31 0.03 14.20 -19.06
N ALA A 32 -0.53 12.99 -19.02
CA ALA A 32 -1.80 12.67 -19.65
C ALA A 32 -2.53 11.55 -18.91
N VAL A 33 -3.86 11.58 -18.94
CA VAL A 33 -4.75 10.56 -18.36
C VAL A 33 -5.93 10.28 -19.28
N CYS A 34 -6.52 9.07 -19.15
CA CYS A 34 -7.81 8.72 -19.76
C CYS A 34 -8.87 8.60 -18.66
N VAL A 35 -10.03 9.19 -18.89
CA VAL A 35 -11.16 9.19 -17.95
C VAL A 35 -12.35 8.49 -18.58
N GLY A 36 -12.49 7.21 -18.31
CA GLY A 36 -13.55 6.37 -18.84
C GLY A 36 -14.62 6.03 -17.81
N SER A 37 -15.30 4.90 -18.02
CA SER A 37 -16.39 4.42 -17.15
C SER A 37 -15.92 3.59 -15.95
N THR A 38 -14.68 3.12 -15.95
CA THR A 38 -14.18 2.12 -15.00
C THR A 38 -13.73 2.70 -13.66
N GLY A 39 -13.78 4.02 -13.51
CA GLY A 39 -13.52 4.68 -12.22
C GLY A 39 -13.02 6.11 -12.37
N ASP A 40 -13.02 6.82 -11.26
CA ASP A 40 -12.44 8.16 -11.16
C ASP A 40 -10.93 8.12 -11.34
N VAL A 41 -10.36 9.20 -11.87
CA VAL A 41 -8.92 9.36 -12.07
C VAL A 41 -8.41 10.50 -11.19
N TYR A 42 -7.29 10.26 -10.53
CA TYR A 42 -6.65 11.21 -9.64
C TYR A 42 -5.26 11.56 -10.18
N VAL A 43 -4.97 12.85 -10.27
CA VAL A 43 -3.65 13.36 -10.62
C VAL A 43 -3.10 14.14 -9.44
N THR A 44 -2.00 13.67 -8.89
CA THR A 44 -1.28 14.37 -7.82
C THR A 44 -0.37 15.42 -8.41
N TYR A 45 -0.41 16.62 -7.86
CA TYR A 45 0.48 17.72 -8.19
C TYR A 45 1.41 17.98 -7.02
N THR A 46 2.69 18.07 -7.29
CA THR A 46 3.70 18.53 -6.33
C THR A 46 3.97 20.00 -6.58
N ILE A 47 3.85 20.81 -5.54
CA ILE A 47 4.15 22.24 -5.55
C ILE A 47 5.46 22.45 -4.82
N SER A 48 6.45 22.98 -5.53
CA SER A 48 7.78 23.29 -5.00
C SER A 48 8.17 24.71 -5.36
N ILE A 49 9.09 25.25 -4.58
CA ILE A 49 9.65 26.59 -4.82
C ILE A 49 11.16 26.46 -4.87
N GLU A 50 11.77 27.16 -5.81
CA GLU A 50 13.22 27.25 -5.97
C GLU A 50 13.60 28.71 -6.25
N ALA A 51 14.71 29.18 -5.68
CA ALA A 51 15.17 30.55 -5.84
C ALA A 51 16.70 30.65 -5.85
N ASP A 52 17.20 31.73 -6.43
CA ASP A 52 18.61 32.08 -6.47
C ASP A 52 19.11 32.80 -5.19
N ALA A 53 18.25 32.89 -4.17
CA ALA A 53 18.56 33.37 -2.84
C ALA A 53 17.68 32.68 -1.82
N PRO A 54 18.04 32.66 -0.51
CA PRO A 54 17.17 32.12 0.54
C PRO A 54 15.81 32.79 0.57
N ILE A 55 14.76 32.00 0.77
CA ILE A 55 13.34 32.40 0.76
C ILE A 55 12.84 32.49 2.20
N PRO A 56 12.81 33.66 2.85
CA PRO A 56 12.39 33.78 4.22
C PRO A 56 10.89 33.57 4.44
N ALA A 57 10.07 33.97 3.44
CA ALA A 57 8.63 33.79 3.43
C ALA A 57 8.10 33.76 1.99
N PHE A 58 6.99 33.07 1.78
CA PHE A 58 6.25 33.08 0.53
C PHE A 58 4.76 32.85 0.74
N GLN A 59 3.96 33.28 -0.23
CA GLN A 59 2.53 33.01 -0.28
C GLN A 59 2.04 32.86 -1.71
N PHE A 60 0.94 32.14 -1.90
CA PHE A 60 0.21 32.02 -3.17
C PHE A 60 -1.24 31.61 -2.91
N ARG A 61 -2.07 31.61 -3.94
CA ARG A 61 -3.45 31.11 -3.85
C ARG A 61 -3.68 29.99 -4.85
N LEU A 62 -4.29 28.90 -4.34
CA LEU A 62 -4.87 27.85 -5.17
C LEU A 62 -6.28 28.27 -5.61
N PRO A 63 -6.76 27.83 -6.79
CA PRO A 63 -8.10 28.16 -7.26
C PRO A 63 -9.19 27.50 -6.39
N THR A 64 -10.03 28.30 -5.73
CA THR A 64 -11.11 27.82 -4.86
C THR A 64 -12.37 27.42 -5.63
N SER A 65 -12.54 27.95 -6.84
CA SER A 65 -13.68 27.67 -7.73
C SER A 65 -13.52 26.36 -8.52
N ASP A 66 -12.33 25.76 -8.54
CA ASP A 66 -12.10 24.52 -9.27
C ASP A 66 -12.73 23.33 -8.50
N ALA A 67 -13.83 22.79 -9.05
CA ALA A 67 -14.49 21.63 -8.48
C ALA A 67 -13.66 20.33 -8.52
N LYS A 68 -12.58 20.29 -9.32
CA LYS A 68 -11.68 19.14 -9.41
C LYS A 68 -10.69 19.11 -8.26
N LEU A 69 -10.35 20.26 -7.68
CA LEU A 69 -9.47 20.33 -6.52
C LEU A 69 -10.26 20.10 -5.24
N ALA A 70 -9.73 19.23 -4.39
CA ALA A 70 -10.36 18.98 -3.10
C ALA A 70 -10.06 20.11 -2.09
N LYS A 71 -11.05 20.45 -1.29
CA LYS A 71 -11.05 21.66 -0.43
C LYS A 71 -10.64 21.41 1.02
N LYS A 72 -10.05 20.27 1.36
CA LYS A 72 -9.72 19.94 2.76
C LYS A 72 -8.26 19.54 2.93
N VAL A 73 -7.64 20.04 3.98
CA VAL A 73 -6.26 19.73 4.40
C VAL A 73 -6.28 18.86 5.63
N GLN A 74 -5.62 17.71 5.61
CA GLN A 74 -5.10 17.05 6.83
C GLN A 74 -3.84 16.23 6.53
N ALA A 75 -2.92 16.20 7.48
CA ALA A 75 -1.79 15.29 7.45
C ALA A 75 -2.27 13.88 7.86
N LYS A 76 -2.11 12.88 6.98
CA LYS A 76 -2.28 11.43 7.23
C LYS A 76 -3.66 10.78 7.03
N ASP A 77 -4.68 11.41 6.47
CA ASP A 77 -5.89 10.70 6.10
C ASP A 77 -5.85 10.34 4.59
N PRO A 78 -6.00 9.07 4.16
CA PRO A 78 -6.01 8.67 2.75
C PRO A 78 -7.15 9.28 1.92
N ASN A 79 -8.14 9.91 2.58
CA ASN A 79 -9.23 10.64 1.92
C ASN A 79 -8.94 12.14 1.74
N TRP A 80 -7.73 12.60 2.03
CA TRP A 80 -7.38 14.01 1.99
C TRP A 80 -6.50 14.36 0.80
N TYR A 81 -6.78 15.48 0.18
CA TYR A 81 -6.26 15.85 -1.13
C TYR A 81 -5.21 16.96 -1.11
N TYR A 82 -4.91 17.50 0.07
CA TYR A 82 -3.83 18.45 0.30
C TYR A 82 -3.03 18.04 1.51
N TRP A 83 -1.71 18.07 1.40
CA TRP A 83 -0.84 17.94 2.57
C TRP A 83 0.45 18.73 2.36
N PHE A 84 0.86 19.45 3.39
CA PHE A 84 2.16 20.08 3.43
C PHE A 84 3.26 19.03 3.56
N ASN A 85 4.42 19.31 2.93
CA ASN A 85 5.63 18.51 3.14
C ASN A 85 6.21 18.86 4.52
N THR A 86 5.66 18.25 5.56
CA THR A 86 6.11 18.47 6.93
C THR A 86 7.55 18.04 7.19
N ALA A 87 8.15 17.20 6.31
CA ALA A 87 9.54 16.78 6.47
C ALA A 87 10.53 17.91 6.14
N GLU A 88 10.24 18.73 5.10
CA GLU A 88 11.06 19.86 4.71
C GLU A 88 10.68 21.17 5.44
N LEU A 89 9.42 21.26 5.90
CA LEU A 89 8.90 22.44 6.60
C LEU A 89 8.98 22.32 8.14
N LYS A 90 9.36 21.16 8.70
CA LYS A 90 9.47 20.94 10.17
C LYS A 90 10.69 21.59 10.78
N GLN A 91 10.50 22.20 11.96
CA GLN A 91 11.59 22.46 12.88
C GLN A 91 12.15 21.17 13.49
N SER A 92 13.43 21.22 13.88
CA SER A 92 14.17 20.13 14.53
C SER A 92 13.65 19.73 15.93
N ASP A 93 12.72 20.48 16.52
CA ASP A 93 12.20 20.27 17.88
C ASP A 93 10.91 19.42 17.94
N GLY A 94 10.35 19.04 16.81
CA GLY A 94 9.20 18.11 16.73
C GLY A 94 7.86 18.64 17.22
N LYS A 95 7.71 19.92 17.50
CA LYS A 95 6.45 20.51 17.97
C LYS A 95 5.43 20.70 16.83
N GLU A 96 4.20 20.23 17.06
CA GLU A 96 3.09 20.27 16.08
C GLU A 96 2.32 21.60 16.00
N ASN A 97 2.74 22.64 16.71
CA ASN A 97 2.02 23.91 16.82
C ASN A 97 2.57 24.98 15.88
N GLY A 98 2.39 24.80 14.58
CA GLY A 98 2.58 25.88 13.59
C GLY A 98 4.02 26.22 13.19
N ASN A 99 5.03 25.55 13.79
CA ASN A 99 6.44 25.73 13.43
C ASN A 99 6.93 24.60 12.52
N HIS A 100 7.28 24.90 11.29
CA HIS A 100 7.63 23.91 10.28
C HIS A 100 9.02 24.21 9.69
N GLY A 101 10.03 23.41 10.07
CA GLY A 101 11.40 23.52 9.53
C GLY A 101 12.07 24.84 9.89
N PRO A 102 12.75 25.50 8.94
CA PRO A 102 13.27 26.83 9.15
C PRO A 102 12.18 27.91 9.20
N TYR A 103 10.90 27.56 8.94
CA TYR A 103 9.77 28.46 8.92
C TYR A 103 8.94 28.34 10.20
N LYS A 104 8.50 29.49 10.73
CA LYS A 104 7.67 29.56 11.96
C LYS A 104 6.20 29.24 11.70
N VAL A 105 5.70 29.53 10.51
CA VAL A 105 4.29 29.43 10.16
C VAL A 105 4.16 28.80 8.78
N ALA A 106 3.32 27.77 8.66
CA ALA A 106 2.79 27.32 7.40
C ALA A 106 1.28 27.20 7.56
N ASP A 107 0.52 27.89 6.73
CA ASP A 107 -0.93 27.95 6.83
C ASP A 107 -1.57 27.75 5.44
N TYR A 108 -2.73 27.09 5.45
CA TYR A 108 -3.61 26.99 4.30
C TYR A 108 -5.04 27.28 4.71
N THR A 109 -5.65 28.22 4.02
CA THR A 109 -7.05 28.60 4.26
C THR A 109 -7.92 28.07 3.11
N PRO A 110 -8.69 26.97 3.32
CA PRO A 110 -9.47 26.31 2.25
C PRO A 110 -10.44 27.22 1.51
N ASP A 111 -11.11 28.13 2.24
CA ASP A 111 -12.15 29.01 1.69
C ASP A 111 -11.60 30.08 0.74
N THR A 112 -10.33 30.46 0.91
CA THR A 112 -9.66 31.47 0.10
C THR A 112 -8.56 30.91 -0.80
N GLY A 113 -8.24 29.61 -0.66
CA GLY A 113 -7.11 28.97 -1.36
C GLY A 113 -5.74 29.48 -0.93
N TYR A 114 -5.67 30.30 0.12
CA TYR A 114 -4.42 30.94 0.57
C TYR A 114 -3.47 29.89 1.15
N VAL A 115 -2.23 29.92 0.67
CA VAL A 115 -1.09 29.16 1.20
C VAL A 115 -0.03 30.15 1.61
N GLY A 116 0.36 30.17 2.86
CA GLY A 116 1.39 31.04 3.41
C GLY A 116 2.43 30.25 4.19
N VAL A 117 3.69 30.55 3.95
CA VAL A 117 4.82 29.96 4.70
C VAL A 117 5.82 31.08 5.00
N GLY A 118 6.17 31.25 6.26
CA GLY A 118 7.07 32.34 6.62
C GLY A 118 7.68 32.28 7.99
N GLY A 119 8.61 33.22 8.25
CA GLY A 119 9.18 33.47 9.54
C GLY A 119 10.38 32.59 9.90
N SER A 120 11.41 32.51 9.07
CA SER A 120 12.68 31.95 9.56
C SER A 120 13.29 32.86 10.62
N ASP A 121 13.73 32.30 11.77
CA ASP A 121 14.26 33.05 12.90
C ASP A 121 15.56 33.81 12.61
N ASP A 122 16.27 33.39 11.56
CA ASP A 122 17.59 33.93 11.18
C ASP A 122 17.62 34.60 9.81
N GLY A 123 16.46 34.80 9.18
CA GLY A 123 16.36 35.33 7.81
C GLY A 123 16.94 34.42 6.72
N LYS A 124 17.33 33.20 7.07
CA LYS A 124 17.97 32.22 6.19
C LYS A 124 16.98 31.15 5.76
N GLY A 125 15.99 31.50 4.96
CA GLY A 125 15.09 30.51 4.36
C GLY A 125 15.85 29.49 3.50
N LEU A 126 15.16 28.47 3.01
CA LEU A 126 15.69 27.51 2.04
C LEU A 126 15.72 28.14 0.63
N THR A 127 16.67 27.71 -0.20
CA THR A 127 16.70 28.08 -1.62
C THR A 127 15.85 27.14 -2.49
N SER A 128 15.47 25.98 -1.95
CA SER A 128 14.59 25.03 -2.60
C SER A 128 13.75 24.32 -1.53
N VAL A 129 12.46 24.17 -1.76
CA VAL A 129 11.55 23.50 -0.85
C VAL A 129 10.37 22.88 -1.59
N THR A 130 10.06 21.63 -1.30
CA THR A 130 8.76 21.04 -1.66
C THR A 130 7.71 21.48 -0.66
N VAL A 131 6.79 22.32 -1.09
CA VAL A 131 5.83 22.98 -0.19
C VAL A 131 4.70 22.03 0.20
N MET A 132 4.03 21.48 -0.82
CA MET A 132 2.84 20.65 -0.61
C MET A 132 2.52 19.79 -1.82
N THR A 133 1.60 18.87 -1.62
CA THR A 133 0.94 18.15 -2.71
C THR A 133 -0.55 18.45 -2.71
N THR A 134 -1.16 18.44 -3.89
CA THR A 134 -2.62 18.52 -4.08
C THR A 134 -3.05 17.51 -5.12
N VAL A 135 -4.33 17.15 -5.14
CA VAL A 135 -4.88 16.16 -6.06
C VAL A 135 -6.05 16.73 -6.83
N ALA A 136 -6.01 16.63 -8.15
CA ALA A 136 -7.16 16.85 -9.00
C ALA A 136 -7.90 15.53 -9.25
N LYS A 137 -9.21 15.53 -9.03
CA LYS A 137 -10.12 14.41 -9.28
C LYS A 137 -10.88 14.63 -10.58
N PHE A 138 -10.79 13.68 -11.49
CA PHE A 138 -11.61 13.63 -12.71
C PHE A 138 -12.62 12.50 -12.55
N GLU A 139 -13.89 12.85 -12.46
CA GLU A 139 -14.96 11.86 -12.26
C GLU A 139 -15.15 11.00 -13.50
N LYS A 140 -15.43 9.71 -13.28
CA LYS A 140 -15.71 8.77 -14.39
C LYS A 140 -16.80 9.31 -15.31
N ASN A 141 -16.65 9.05 -16.61
CA ASN A 141 -17.55 9.53 -17.67
C ASN A 141 -17.64 11.07 -17.81
N SER A 142 -16.78 11.84 -17.15
CA SER A 142 -16.83 13.31 -17.22
C SER A 142 -16.17 13.90 -18.49
N VAL A 143 -15.47 13.08 -19.26
CA VAL A 143 -14.66 13.53 -20.40
C VAL A 143 -15.15 12.83 -21.68
N THR A 144 -15.67 13.60 -22.61
CA THR A 144 -16.15 13.11 -23.92
C THR A 144 -15.19 13.47 -25.07
N ASN A 145 -14.40 14.51 -24.88
CA ASN A 145 -13.37 14.98 -25.84
C ASN A 145 -12.08 15.27 -25.07
N SER A 146 -10.96 15.13 -25.74
CA SER A 146 -9.68 15.50 -25.16
C SER A 146 -9.65 16.99 -24.80
N THR A 147 -9.17 17.27 -23.59
CA THR A 147 -9.03 18.63 -23.05
C THR A 147 -7.74 18.75 -22.26
N THR A 148 -7.37 19.95 -21.90
CA THR A 148 -6.18 20.22 -21.08
C THR A 148 -6.60 20.75 -19.72
N TYR A 149 -6.03 20.21 -18.67
CA TYR A 149 -6.14 20.74 -17.32
C TYR A 149 -4.86 21.42 -16.92
N ASP A 150 -4.96 22.66 -16.51
CA ASP A 150 -3.85 23.56 -16.22
C ASP A 150 -4.00 24.15 -14.83
N LEU A 151 -3.33 23.54 -13.84
CA LEU A 151 -3.35 24.05 -12.47
C LEU A 151 -2.41 25.23 -12.27
N HIS A 152 -1.24 25.25 -12.93
CA HIS A 152 -0.25 26.31 -12.67
C HIS A 152 -0.71 27.68 -13.11
N SER A 153 -1.42 27.78 -14.23
CA SER A 153 -1.99 29.06 -14.70
C SER A 153 -3.14 29.58 -13.82
N ALA A 154 -3.71 28.71 -12.99
CA ALA A 154 -4.78 29.09 -12.06
C ALA A 154 -4.25 29.52 -10.69
N ILE A 155 -2.95 29.39 -10.41
CA ILE A 155 -2.34 29.88 -9.17
C ILE A 155 -2.15 31.40 -9.28
N THR A 156 -2.59 32.11 -8.27
CA THR A 156 -2.51 33.57 -8.18
C THR A 156 -1.77 34.02 -6.93
N ASP A 157 -1.47 35.33 -6.86
CA ASP A 157 -0.90 36.01 -5.69
C ASP A 157 0.43 35.39 -5.21
N PHE A 158 1.23 34.80 -6.13
CA PHE A 158 2.53 34.28 -5.75
C PHE A 158 3.51 35.43 -5.49
N VAL A 159 3.91 35.54 -4.23
CA VAL A 159 4.90 36.49 -3.75
C VAL A 159 5.83 35.78 -2.78
N ALA A 160 7.12 36.07 -2.85
CA ALA A 160 8.10 35.64 -1.87
C ALA A 160 9.00 36.80 -1.46
N GLY A 161 9.52 36.76 -0.24
CA GLY A 161 10.31 37.89 0.28
C GLY A 161 10.71 37.73 1.73
N GLY A 162 11.10 38.85 2.37
CA GLY A 162 11.34 38.90 3.79
C GLY A 162 10.12 38.47 4.60
N ALA A 163 10.34 37.91 5.79
CA ALA A 163 9.26 37.57 6.70
C ALA A 163 8.83 38.78 7.52
N LYS A 164 7.51 38.89 7.79
CA LYS A 164 6.95 39.77 8.81
C LYS A 164 6.89 39.05 10.16
N ASP A 165 6.74 39.79 11.24
CA ASP A 165 6.59 39.22 12.58
C ASP A 165 5.36 38.31 12.74
N ASP A 166 4.31 38.53 11.94
CA ASP A 166 3.09 37.70 11.86
C ASP A 166 3.23 36.49 10.92
N GLY A 167 4.41 36.27 10.32
CA GLY A 167 4.67 35.19 9.38
C GLY A 167 4.30 35.49 7.92
N GLY A 168 3.73 36.65 7.63
CA GLY A 168 3.42 37.09 6.28
C GLY A 168 4.66 37.54 5.50
N VAL A 169 4.51 37.76 4.18
CA VAL A 169 5.56 38.29 3.31
C VAL A 169 5.71 39.79 3.48
N ASN A 170 6.94 40.24 3.70
CA ASN A 170 7.28 41.66 3.68
C ASN A 170 7.52 42.10 2.23
N THR A 171 6.54 42.75 1.63
CA THR A 171 6.63 43.19 0.24
C THR A 171 7.65 44.32 -0.02
N ALA A 172 8.13 45.00 1.03
CA ALA A 172 9.20 45.98 0.90
C ALA A 172 10.58 45.32 0.66
N ASN A 173 10.72 44.03 0.98
CA ASN A 173 11.90 43.22 0.69
C ASN A 173 11.46 41.92 -0.01
N ALA A 174 10.82 42.03 -1.17
CA ALA A 174 10.33 40.91 -1.95
C ALA A 174 11.33 40.56 -3.09
N PHE A 175 11.22 39.32 -3.56
CA PHE A 175 11.89 38.94 -4.83
C PHE A 175 11.34 39.79 -5.94
N GLY A 176 12.26 40.30 -6.77
CA GLY A 176 11.90 41.17 -7.90
C GLY A 176 11.18 40.41 -9.00
N ASN A 177 11.45 39.13 -9.14
CA ASN A 177 10.81 38.27 -10.14
C ASN A 177 10.24 37.00 -9.49
N CYS A 178 8.93 36.94 -9.39
CA CYS A 178 8.17 35.76 -8.91
C CYS A 178 7.52 35.08 -10.13
N VAL A 179 7.97 33.88 -10.45
CA VAL A 179 7.53 33.07 -11.60
C VAL A 179 6.73 31.88 -11.16
N VAL A 180 5.62 31.60 -11.84
CA VAL A 180 4.88 30.34 -11.69
C VAL A 180 5.08 29.51 -12.94
N ASN A 181 5.71 28.35 -12.79
CA ASN A 181 5.92 27.37 -13.84
C ASN A 181 5.14 26.08 -13.56
N GLY A 182 4.77 25.37 -14.60
CA GLY A 182 4.14 24.08 -14.43
C GLY A 182 3.88 23.37 -15.76
N ALA A 183 3.43 22.15 -15.65
CA ALA A 183 3.01 21.35 -16.77
C ALA A 183 1.50 21.13 -16.75
N THR A 184 0.91 21.15 -17.93
CA THR A 184 -0.49 20.81 -18.14
C THR A 184 -0.67 19.29 -18.17
N VAL A 185 -1.90 18.84 -17.87
CA VAL A 185 -2.30 17.43 -18.01
C VAL A 185 -3.30 17.33 -19.15
N THR A 186 -3.00 16.51 -20.15
CA THR A 186 -3.97 16.15 -21.18
C THR A 186 -4.95 15.14 -20.60
N VAL A 187 -6.23 15.45 -20.67
CA VAL A 187 -7.33 14.60 -20.15
C VAL A 187 -8.11 14.09 -21.35
N ASN A 188 -7.99 12.80 -21.63
CA ASN A 188 -8.60 12.12 -22.75
C ASN A 188 -9.85 11.33 -22.34
N PRO A 189 -10.77 11.01 -23.26
CA PRO A 189 -11.76 9.98 -23.06
C PRO A 189 -11.13 8.63 -22.73
N GLY A 190 -11.94 7.66 -22.26
CA GLY A 190 -11.46 6.34 -21.86
C GLY A 190 -10.69 5.60 -22.97
N ALA A 191 -9.64 4.91 -22.54
CA ALA A 191 -8.79 4.08 -23.40
C ALA A 191 -9.48 2.78 -23.83
N THR A 192 -8.87 2.06 -24.79
CA THR A 192 -9.31 0.73 -25.22
C THR A 192 -8.28 -0.31 -24.80
N VAL A 193 -8.75 -1.37 -24.12
CA VAL A 193 -7.97 -2.57 -23.78
C VAL A 193 -8.41 -3.67 -24.72
N SER A 194 -7.50 -4.24 -25.50
CA SER A 194 -7.73 -5.37 -26.39
C SER A 194 -6.71 -6.46 -26.16
N GLY A 195 -6.96 -7.66 -26.62
CA GLY A 195 -6.01 -8.77 -26.52
C GLY A 195 -6.63 -10.07 -27.02
N THR A 196 -5.91 -11.15 -26.81
CA THR A 196 -6.36 -12.51 -27.18
C THR A 196 -6.32 -13.40 -25.95
N VAL A 197 -7.39 -14.16 -25.74
CA VAL A 197 -7.40 -15.26 -24.76
C VAL A 197 -6.85 -16.52 -25.44
N LYS A 198 -5.77 -17.07 -24.86
CA LYS A 198 -5.08 -18.26 -25.37
C LYS A 198 -4.99 -19.33 -24.28
N ASP A 199 -5.01 -20.59 -24.62
CA ASP A 199 -4.68 -21.68 -23.71
C ASP A 199 -3.15 -21.80 -23.52
N SER A 200 -2.70 -22.70 -22.66
CA SER A 200 -1.29 -22.94 -22.37
C SER A 200 -0.48 -23.47 -23.58
N SER A 201 -1.16 -23.95 -24.63
CA SER A 201 -0.55 -24.34 -25.92
C SER A 201 -0.44 -23.19 -26.91
N GLY A 202 -0.97 -22.01 -26.58
CA GLY A 202 -1.03 -20.82 -27.44
C GLY A 202 -2.25 -20.78 -28.37
N LYS A 203 -3.16 -21.76 -28.28
CA LYS A 203 -4.38 -21.80 -29.09
C LYS A 203 -5.42 -20.81 -28.55
N ALA A 204 -6.07 -20.08 -29.47
CA ALA A 204 -7.13 -19.14 -29.13
C ALA A 204 -8.34 -19.83 -28.45
N VAL A 205 -8.87 -19.23 -27.41
CA VAL A 205 -10.04 -19.72 -26.66
C VAL A 205 -11.26 -18.91 -27.04
N SER A 206 -12.09 -19.49 -27.90
CA SER A 206 -13.32 -18.89 -28.38
C SER A 206 -14.35 -18.74 -27.27
N GLY A 207 -15.10 -17.63 -27.28
CA GLY A 207 -16.23 -17.41 -26.36
C GLY A 207 -15.83 -17.25 -24.89
N ALA A 208 -14.54 -17.03 -24.61
CA ALA A 208 -14.09 -16.82 -23.25
C ALA A 208 -14.67 -15.51 -22.67
N ALA A 209 -15.17 -15.57 -21.45
CA ALA A 209 -15.56 -14.40 -20.70
C ALA A 209 -14.27 -13.69 -20.18
N VAL A 210 -14.18 -12.39 -20.42
CA VAL A 210 -13.07 -11.55 -19.98
C VAL A 210 -13.62 -10.46 -19.07
N GLU A 211 -13.12 -10.35 -17.87
CA GLU A 211 -13.59 -9.42 -16.84
C GLU A 211 -12.44 -8.55 -16.35
N LEU A 212 -12.70 -7.24 -16.23
CA LEU A 212 -11.75 -6.26 -15.73
C LEU A 212 -12.12 -5.87 -14.30
N TYR A 213 -11.16 -5.99 -13.39
CA TYR A 213 -11.32 -5.67 -11.98
C TYR A 213 -10.41 -4.52 -11.56
N LYS A 214 -10.94 -3.62 -10.72
CA LYS A 214 -10.18 -2.59 -10.02
C LYS A 214 -10.44 -2.73 -8.53
N ASP A 215 -9.36 -2.83 -7.73
CA ASP A 215 -9.45 -2.97 -6.27
C ASP A 215 -10.43 -4.09 -5.83
N GLY A 216 -10.38 -5.24 -6.53
CA GLY A 216 -11.24 -6.39 -6.27
C GLY A 216 -12.68 -6.29 -6.79
N THR A 217 -13.10 -5.16 -7.35
CA THR A 217 -14.45 -4.93 -7.89
C THR A 217 -14.44 -5.06 -9.40
N LYS A 218 -15.39 -5.81 -9.98
CA LYS A 218 -15.59 -5.88 -11.43
C LYS A 218 -16.10 -4.53 -11.96
N VAL A 219 -15.40 -3.97 -12.95
CA VAL A 219 -15.70 -2.64 -13.51
C VAL A 219 -16.06 -2.66 -14.98
N ALA A 220 -15.68 -3.71 -15.71
CA ALA A 220 -16.06 -3.92 -17.11
C ALA A 220 -15.92 -5.40 -17.49
N ASP A 221 -16.48 -5.79 -18.62
CA ASP A 221 -16.33 -7.12 -19.20
C ASP A 221 -16.46 -7.12 -20.72
N ALA A 222 -16.01 -8.22 -21.34
CA ALA A 222 -16.15 -8.52 -22.75
C ALA A 222 -16.22 -10.03 -22.96
N THR A 223 -16.67 -10.46 -24.14
CA THR A 223 -16.60 -11.86 -24.56
C THR A 223 -15.64 -11.97 -25.75
N ALA A 224 -14.73 -12.91 -25.68
CA ALA A 224 -13.80 -13.18 -26.78
C ALA A 224 -14.52 -13.78 -28.00
N GLY A 225 -14.15 -13.31 -29.18
CA GLY A 225 -14.68 -13.83 -30.47
C GLY A 225 -14.18 -15.25 -30.73
N THR A 226 -14.53 -15.76 -31.92
CA THR A 226 -14.13 -17.11 -32.39
C THR A 226 -12.61 -17.24 -32.56
N ASP A 227 -11.92 -16.13 -32.75
CA ASP A 227 -10.47 -16.03 -32.84
C ASP A 227 -9.79 -15.74 -31.47
N GLY A 228 -10.56 -15.79 -30.38
CA GLY A 228 -10.10 -15.51 -29.03
C GLY A 228 -9.88 -14.03 -28.72
N LYS A 229 -10.08 -13.12 -29.68
CA LYS A 229 -9.86 -11.69 -29.46
C LYS A 229 -11.00 -11.05 -28.67
N TYR A 230 -10.65 -10.11 -27.83
CA TYR A 230 -11.60 -9.31 -27.05
C TYR A 230 -11.24 -7.82 -27.08
N THR A 231 -12.22 -6.98 -26.75
CA THR A 231 -12.04 -5.52 -26.65
C THR A 231 -12.92 -4.98 -25.53
N ILE A 232 -12.30 -4.22 -24.63
CA ILE A 232 -12.97 -3.46 -23.56
C ILE A 232 -12.69 -1.99 -23.82
N SER A 233 -13.72 -1.22 -24.15
CA SER A 233 -13.61 0.21 -24.45
C SER A 233 -13.90 1.08 -23.21
N ASN A 234 -13.53 2.36 -23.28
CA ASN A 234 -13.85 3.37 -22.28
C ASN A 234 -13.27 3.07 -20.88
N VAL A 235 -12.02 2.60 -20.85
CA VAL A 235 -11.28 2.26 -19.62
C VAL A 235 -10.49 3.48 -19.14
N SER A 236 -10.59 3.81 -17.86
CA SER A 236 -9.82 4.90 -17.24
C SER A 236 -8.35 4.50 -17.07
N THR A 237 -7.45 5.48 -16.99
CA THR A 237 -6.05 5.26 -16.59
C THR A 237 -5.99 4.62 -15.20
N GLY A 238 -5.13 3.63 -15.02
CA GLY A 238 -4.96 2.93 -13.76
C GLY A 238 -4.46 1.51 -13.89
N THR A 239 -4.27 0.83 -12.76
CA THR A 239 -3.90 -0.59 -12.67
C THR A 239 -5.15 -1.43 -12.46
N TYR A 240 -5.22 -2.55 -13.17
CA TYR A 240 -6.37 -3.45 -13.18
C TYR A 240 -5.91 -4.91 -13.16
N THR A 241 -6.77 -5.78 -12.64
CA THR A 241 -6.65 -7.22 -12.81
C THR A 241 -7.62 -7.65 -13.91
N LEU A 242 -7.08 -8.22 -14.98
CA LEU A 242 -7.84 -8.83 -16.07
C LEU A 242 -7.99 -10.31 -15.75
N LYS A 243 -9.22 -10.82 -15.74
CA LYS A 243 -9.52 -12.25 -15.55
C LYS A 243 -10.22 -12.79 -16.79
N ALA A 244 -9.81 -13.98 -17.22
CA ALA A 244 -10.44 -14.68 -18.33
C ALA A 244 -10.85 -16.10 -17.93
N LYS A 245 -12.00 -16.56 -18.47
CA LYS A 245 -12.56 -17.88 -18.21
C LYS A 245 -13.15 -18.44 -19.49
N SER A 246 -12.86 -19.72 -19.84
CA SER A 246 -13.50 -20.38 -20.97
C SER A 246 -15.01 -20.50 -20.79
N SER A 247 -15.76 -20.61 -21.88
CA SER A 247 -17.24 -20.68 -21.86
C SER A 247 -17.78 -21.86 -21.06
N ASP A 248 -17.06 -22.99 -21.04
CA ASP A 248 -17.37 -24.18 -20.24
C ASP A 248 -16.87 -24.08 -18.77
N GLY A 249 -16.12 -23.03 -18.45
CA GLY A 249 -15.57 -22.78 -17.13
C GLY A 249 -14.36 -23.62 -16.74
N SER A 250 -13.86 -24.48 -17.63
CA SER A 250 -12.76 -25.41 -17.35
C SER A 250 -11.38 -24.75 -17.32
N LEU A 251 -11.22 -23.66 -18.08
CA LEU A 251 -9.97 -22.91 -18.15
C LEU A 251 -10.14 -21.52 -17.53
N ASN A 252 -9.15 -21.07 -16.81
CA ASN A 252 -9.11 -19.72 -16.25
C ASN A 252 -7.69 -19.17 -16.16
N GLY A 253 -7.60 -17.84 -16.16
CA GLY A 253 -6.34 -17.13 -16.06
C GLY A 253 -6.56 -15.67 -15.65
N SER A 254 -5.49 -15.04 -15.23
CA SER A 254 -5.49 -13.62 -14.89
C SER A 254 -4.17 -12.95 -15.26
N ALA A 255 -4.23 -11.63 -15.48
CA ALA A 255 -3.06 -10.80 -15.74
C ALA A 255 -3.27 -9.43 -15.08
N GLU A 256 -2.22 -8.87 -14.51
CA GLU A 256 -2.22 -7.46 -14.11
C GLU A 256 -1.87 -6.59 -15.32
N ILE A 257 -2.62 -5.52 -15.52
CA ILE A 257 -2.41 -4.58 -16.60
C ILE A 257 -2.41 -3.14 -16.06
N THR A 258 -1.61 -2.28 -16.69
CA THR A 258 -1.62 -0.84 -16.43
C THR A 258 -2.08 -0.10 -17.68
N VAL A 259 -3.23 0.54 -17.60
CA VAL A 259 -3.77 1.40 -18.65
C VAL A 259 -3.18 2.79 -18.49
N LYS A 260 -2.45 3.25 -19.53
CA LYS A 260 -1.88 4.60 -19.62
C LYS A 260 -2.72 5.43 -20.60
N ALA A 261 -2.53 6.76 -20.57
CA ALA A 261 -3.11 7.64 -21.58
C ALA A 261 -2.56 7.29 -22.98
N ASP A 262 -3.38 7.43 -23.99
CA ASP A 262 -3.04 7.24 -25.42
C ASP A 262 -2.71 5.81 -25.86
N SER A 263 -3.07 4.80 -25.09
CA SER A 263 -2.75 3.43 -25.46
C SER A 263 -3.98 2.59 -25.80
N ILE A 264 -3.95 2.01 -27.01
CA ILE A 264 -4.63 0.71 -27.24
C ILE A 264 -3.72 -0.30 -26.55
N LEU A 265 -4.08 -0.73 -25.35
CA LEU A 265 -3.31 -1.73 -24.63
C LEU A 265 -3.62 -3.12 -25.20
N ASN A 266 -2.59 -3.80 -25.71
CA ASN A 266 -2.68 -5.20 -26.09
C ASN A 266 -2.36 -6.08 -24.88
N ALA A 267 -3.38 -6.67 -24.27
CA ALA A 267 -3.30 -7.48 -23.05
C ALA A 267 -3.76 -8.92 -23.32
N ASP A 268 -2.85 -9.76 -23.81
CA ASP A 268 -3.13 -11.18 -23.98
C ASP A 268 -3.28 -11.87 -22.61
N VAL A 269 -4.22 -12.81 -22.49
CA VAL A 269 -4.43 -13.60 -21.27
C VAL A 269 -4.31 -15.08 -21.60
N THR A 270 -3.39 -15.76 -20.88
CA THR A 270 -3.31 -17.22 -20.95
C THR A 270 -4.22 -17.84 -19.91
N VAL A 271 -5.08 -18.76 -20.34
CA VAL A 271 -5.95 -19.54 -19.47
C VAL A 271 -5.49 -20.99 -19.42
N ALA A 272 -5.56 -21.60 -18.24
CA ALA A 272 -5.20 -22.98 -18.01
C ALA A 272 -6.26 -23.69 -17.18
N LYS A 273 -6.24 -25.04 -17.18
CA LYS A 273 -7.12 -25.83 -16.34
C LYS A 273 -6.88 -25.46 -14.87
N GLY A 274 -7.94 -25.12 -14.17
CA GLY A 274 -7.92 -24.92 -12.74
C GLY A 274 -8.26 -26.21 -12.01
N PHE A 275 -7.60 -26.41 -10.86
CA PHE A 275 -7.81 -27.54 -9.97
C PHE A 275 -8.37 -27.07 -8.64
N THR A 276 -9.02 -27.97 -7.93
CA THR A 276 -9.47 -27.73 -6.55
C THR A 276 -8.42 -28.29 -5.58
N VAL A 277 -8.04 -27.49 -4.59
CA VAL A 277 -7.28 -27.94 -3.42
C VAL A 277 -8.18 -27.76 -2.20
N SER A 278 -8.63 -28.84 -1.59
CA SER A 278 -9.55 -28.76 -0.47
C SER A 278 -9.21 -29.75 0.64
N GLY A 279 -9.76 -29.49 1.83
CA GLY A 279 -9.51 -30.36 2.98
C GLY A 279 -10.16 -29.87 4.27
N THR A 280 -9.69 -30.44 5.37
CA THR A 280 -10.16 -30.15 6.71
C THR A 280 -8.96 -29.95 7.65
N ALA A 281 -8.95 -28.84 8.36
CA ALA A 281 -8.03 -28.62 9.47
C ALA A 281 -8.74 -28.89 10.79
N VAL A 282 -8.10 -29.64 11.67
CA VAL A 282 -8.61 -30.04 12.97
C VAL A 282 -7.74 -29.44 14.07
N SER A 283 -8.34 -28.91 15.10
CA SER A 283 -7.65 -28.32 16.26
C SER A 283 -8.30 -28.73 17.58
N TRP A 284 -7.54 -28.71 18.68
CA TRP A 284 -8.03 -29.10 20.01
C TRP A 284 -8.62 -27.91 20.77
N ASN A 285 -9.82 -28.09 21.33
CA ASN A 285 -10.49 -27.17 22.26
C ASN A 285 -10.52 -25.70 21.80
N ASP A 286 -10.67 -25.47 20.48
CA ASP A 286 -10.58 -24.14 19.93
C ASP A 286 -11.52 -23.96 18.74
N LYS A 287 -12.53 -23.11 18.92
CA LYS A 287 -13.56 -22.78 17.94
C LYS A 287 -13.20 -21.63 17.00
N ASP A 288 -12.05 -20.99 17.20
CA ASP A 288 -11.65 -19.85 16.36
C ASP A 288 -11.36 -20.29 14.93
N ASN A 289 -11.61 -19.37 14.01
CA ASN A 289 -11.35 -19.60 12.58
C ASN A 289 -9.85 -19.68 12.31
N ALA A 290 -9.46 -20.61 11.44
CA ALA A 290 -8.15 -20.59 10.80
C ALA A 290 -8.15 -19.73 9.54
N LEU A 291 -6.95 -19.29 9.12
CA LEU A 291 -6.68 -18.68 7.84
C LEU A 291 -5.91 -19.68 6.97
N TYR A 292 -6.31 -19.75 5.70
CA TYR A 292 -5.75 -20.70 4.74
C TYR A 292 -5.23 -19.91 3.54
N SER A 293 -4.00 -20.18 3.12
CA SER A 293 -3.37 -19.52 1.98
C SER A 293 -2.51 -20.47 1.17
N LEU A 294 -2.46 -20.27 -0.15
CA LEU A 294 -1.52 -20.93 -1.04
C LEU A 294 -0.44 -19.93 -1.47
N TYR A 295 0.81 -20.31 -1.26
CA TYR A 295 1.98 -19.55 -1.71
C TYR A 295 2.68 -20.30 -2.86
N PRO A 296 3.34 -19.59 -3.79
CA PRO A 296 4.27 -20.23 -4.71
C PRO A 296 5.36 -20.98 -3.94
N SER A 297 5.77 -22.17 -4.41
CA SER A 297 6.81 -22.97 -3.76
C SER A 297 8.18 -22.26 -3.71
N SER A 298 8.40 -21.30 -4.62
CA SER A 298 9.61 -20.46 -4.64
C SER A 298 9.76 -19.57 -3.39
N MET A 299 8.68 -19.30 -2.67
CA MET A 299 8.74 -18.56 -1.42
C MET A 299 9.28 -19.42 -0.29
N THR A 300 10.30 -18.94 0.41
CA THR A 300 10.91 -19.71 1.52
C THR A 300 10.01 -19.70 2.76
N ASP A 301 10.08 -20.76 3.57
CA ASP A 301 9.35 -20.83 4.84
C ASP A 301 9.71 -19.67 5.79
N ALA A 302 10.95 -19.21 5.73
CA ALA A 302 11.40 -18.06 6.51
C ALA A 302 10.68 -16.76 6.08
N ALA A 303 10.54 -16.55 4.78
CA ALA A 303 9.80 -15.39 4.24
C ALA A 303 8.31 -15.45 4.61
N ILE A 304 7.67 -16.63 4.47
CA ILE A 304 6.28 -16.85 4.88
C ILE A 304 6.09 -16.55 6.37
N LYS A 305 7.02 -16.99 7.23
CA LYS A 305 6.97 -16.71 8.68
C LYS A 305 7.07 -15.21 8.98
N VAL A 306 7.90 -14.47 8.23
CA VAL A 306 8.03 -13.02 8.39
C VAL A 306 6.73 -12.32 7.98
N GLU A 307 6.15 -12.66 6.82
CA GLU A 307 4.86 -12.10 6.39
C GLU A 307 3.75 -12.31 7.42
N TRP A 308 3.61 -13.54 7.95
CA TRP A 308 2.61 -13.83 8.97
C TRP A 308 2.86 -13.11 10.30
N LYS A 309 4.09 -12.74 10.58
CA LYS A 309 4.43 -11.95 11.77
C LYS A 309 4.09 -10.47 11.61
N ASP A 310 4.32 -9.90 10.43
CA ASP A 310 4.10 -8.48 10.15
C ASP A 310 2.72 -8.16 9.55
N GLY A 311 1.94 -9.19 9.19
CA GLY A 311 0.58 -9.07 8.66
C GLY A 311 0.49 -8.79 7.17
N SER A 312 1.58 -8.90 6.41
CA SER A 312 1.63 -8.68 4.97
C SER A 312 1.51 -10.00 4.21
N TYR A 313 0.30 -10.44 3.90
CA TYR A 313 0.08 -11.72 3.23
C TYR A 313 0.01 -11.57 1.70
N THR A 314 0.90 -12.27 0.99
CA THR A 314 0.93 -12.33 -0.49
C THR A 314 0.41 -13.66 -1.04
N GLY A 315 0.17 -14.66 -0.19
CA GLY A 315 -0.43 -15.93 -0.59
C GLY A 315 -1.90 -15.79 -1.01
N ALA A 316 -2.32 -16.58 -1.98
CA ALA A 316 -3.72 -16.63 -2.41
C ALA A 316 -4.60 -17.17 -1.28
N ALA A 317 -5.61 -16.40 -0.86
CA ALA A 317 -6.56 -16.83 0.17
C ALA A 317 -7.48 -17.96 -0.36
N CYS A 318 -7.99 -18.81 0.54
CA CYS A 318 -8.95 -19.85 0.17
C CYS A 318 -10.25 -19.23 -0.39
N THR A 319 -10.84 -19.91 -1.39
CA THR A 319 -12.08 -19.48 -2.04
C THR A 319 -13.27 -19.62 -1.10
N SER A 320 -13.28 -20.67 -0.29
CA SER A 320 -14.31 -20.89 0.71
C SER A 320 -13.75 -21.60 1.95
N LYS A 321 -14.39 -21.37 3.09
CA LYS A 321 -14.12 -22.08 4.33
C LYS A 321 -15.41 -22.31 5.12
N GLY A 322 -15.50 -23.46 5.76
CA GLY A 322 -16.62 -23.78 6.66
C GLY A 322 -16.50 -23.09 8.02
N THR A 323 -17.57 -23.19 8.79
CA THR A 323 -17.53 -22.82 10.23
C THR A 323 -16.88 -23.96 11.03
N PRO A 324 -16.03 -23.68 12.03
CA PRO A 324 -15.47 -24.72 12.88
C PRO A 324 -16.57 -25.51 13.59
N THR A 325 -16.61 -26.80 13.34
CA THR A 325 -17.64 -27.74 13.91
C THR A 325 -17.00 -28.62 14.96
N ALA A 326 -17.63 -28.70 16.13
CA ALA A 326 -17.15 -29.52 17.24
C ALA A 326 -17.33 -31.00 16.98
N SER A 327 -16.29 -31.78 17.28
CA SER A 327 -16.31 -33.23 17.36
C SER A 327 -15.57 -33.67 18.64
N GLY A 328 -16.31 -33.89 19.71
CA GLY A 328 -15.75 -34.11 21.04
C GLY A 328 -14.95 -32.88 21.53
N LYS A 329 -13.65 -33.06 21.78
CA LYS A 329 -12.74 -31.99 22.19
C LYS A 329 -12.00 -31.32 21.00
N GLN A 330 -12.31 -31.72 19.79
CA GLN A 330 -11.72 -31.17 18.58
C GLN A 330 -12.70 -30.29 17.82
N PHE A 331 -12.19 -29.38 17.02
CA PHE A 331 -12.96 -28.56 16.07
C PHE A 331 -12.38 -28.77 14.69
N ALA A 332 -13.23 -29.15 13.74
CA ALA A 332 -12.90 -29.34 12.35
C ALA A 332 -13.41 -28.16 11.52
N GLN A 333 -12.58 -27.63 10.66
CA GLN A 333 -12.93 -26.57 9.73
C GLN A 333 -12.51 -26.95 8.31
N THR A 334 -13.45 -26.97 7.38
CA THR A 334 -13.18 -27.23 5.95
C THR A 334 -12.64 -25.98 5.27
N PHE A 335 -11.84 -26.18 4.22
CA PHE A 335 -11.35 -25.14 3.32
C PHE A 335 -11.33 -25.63 1.87
N SER A 336 -11.44 -24.71 0.92
CA SER A 336 -11.28 -24.97 -0.50
C SER A 336 -10.60 -23.81 -1.21
N PHE A 337 -9.68 -24.14 -2.10
CA PHE A 337 -9.14 -23.26 -3.12
C PHE A 337 -9.61 -23.80 -4.47
N ASP A 338 -10.42 -23.04 -5.15
CA ASP A 338 -10.93 -23.39 -6.47
C ASP A 338 -10.08 -22.70 -7.54
N THR A 339 -9.99 -23.32 -8.71
CA THR A 339 -9.28 -22.74 -9.86
C THR A 339 -7.78 -22.52 -9.66
N VAL A 340 -7.13 -23.39 -8.88
CA VAL A 340 -5.68 -23.37 -8.70
C VAL A 340 -5.01 -23.85 -10.00
N ALA A 341 -4.08 -23.08 -10.55
CA ALA A 341 -3.31 -23.50 -11.72
C ALA A 341 -2.39 -24.69 -11.39
N ALA A 342 -2.01 -25.46 -12.40
CA ALA A 342 -0.95 -26.46 -12.21
C ALA A 342 0.36 -25.78 -11.78
N GLY A 343 1.03 -26.34 -10.80
CA GLY A 343 2.27 -25.78 -10.25
C GLY A 343 2.63 -26.36 -8.90
N GLU A 344 3.74 -25.86 -8.37
CA GLU A 344 4.23 -26.20 -7.04
C GLU A 344 3.84 -25.10 -6.05
N TYR A 345 3.23 -25.48 -4.93
CA TYR A 345 2.71 -24.56 -3.94
C TYR A 345 3.09 -24.96 -2.52
N LYS A 346 2.93 -24.04 -1.59
CA LYS A 346 2.91 -24.27 -0.15
C LYS A 346 1.53 -23.93 0.43
N LEU A 347 0.84 -24.91 0.97
CA LEU A 347 -0.35 -24.70 1.78
C LEU A 347 0.07 -24.19 3.15
N VAL A 348 -0.39 -23.02 3.50
CA VAL A 348 -0.12 -22.39 4.80
C VAL A 348 -1.42 -22.27 5.57
N ILE A 349 -1.44 -22.78 6.80
CA ILE A 349 -2.59 -22.69 7.70
C ILE A 349 -2.15 -22.01 8.99
N VAL A 350 -2.84 -20.95 9.36
CA VAL A 350 -2.63 -20.19 10.59
C VAL A 350 -3.91 -20.17 11.41
N LYS A 351 -3.78 -20.51 12.68
CA LYS A 351 -4.84 -20.41 13.65
C LYS A 351 -4.31 -19.76 14.92
N PRO A 352 -5.03 -18.78 15.52
CA PRO A 352 -4.59 -18.17 16.77
C PRO A 352 -4.19 -19.21 17.82
N GLY A 353 -3.09 -19.01 18.50
CA GLY A 353 -2.59 -19.91 19.53
C GLY A 353 -2.03 -21.25 19.07
N HIS A 354 -1.96 -21.51 17.76
CA HIS A 354 -1.47 -22.76 17.19
C HIS A 354 -0.16 -22.59 16.44
N GLY A 355 0.54 -23.68 16.20
CA GLY A 355 1.73 -23.68 15.34
C GLY A 355 1.37 -23.40 13.89
N LEU A 356 2.20 -22.59 13.23
CA LEU A 356 2.10 -22.33 11.80
C LEU A 356 2.31 -23.64 11.03
N TRP A 357 1.34 -24.05 10.22
CA TRP A 357 1.45 -25.21 9.33
C TRP A 357 1.88 -24.77 7.94
N ILE A 358 2.91 -25.41 7.42
CA ILE A 358 3.38 -25.22 6.04
C ILE A 358 3.58 -26.62 5.43
N GLU A 359 2.94 -26.85 4.27
CA GLU A 359 3.02 -28.12 3.54
C GLU A 359 3.19 -27.86 2.05
N GLU A 360 4.17 -28.50 1.44
CA GLU A 360 4.40 -28.46 -0.01
C GLU A 360 3.34 -29.28 -0.75
N LEU A 361 2.82 -28.74 -1.85
CA LEU A 361 1.80 -29.34 -2.69
C LEU A 361 2.19 -29.23 -4.16
N THR A 362 2.06 -30.34 -4.89
CA THR A 362 2.13 -30.36 -6.36
C THR A 362 0.73 -30.46 -6.93
N VAL A 363 0.27 -29.43 -7.62
CA VAL A 363 -1.00 -29.42 -8.36
C VAL A 363 -0.69 -29.64 -9.83
N ASN A 364 -1.08 -30.79 -10.42
CA ASN A 364 -0.69 -31.12 -11.78
C ASN A 364 -1.81 -31.69 -12.67
N THR A 365 -2.42 -32.81 -12.32
CA THR A 365 -3.39 -33.53 -13.17
C THR A 365 -4.78 -33.60 -12.59
N ASP A 366 -4.88 -33.65 -11.26
CA ASP A 366 -6.11 -33.90 -10.54
C ASP A 366 -6.33 -32.92 -9.41
N ASN A 367 -7.58 -32.82 -8.96
CA ASN A 367 -7.93 -32.10 -7.75
C ASN A 367 -7.25 -32.76 -6.54
N ILE A 368 -6.77 -31.95 -5.63
CA ILE A 368 -6.32 -32.41 -4.32
C ILE A 368 -7.49 -32.21 -3.37
N THR A 369 -8.21 -33.28 -3.06
CA THR A 369 -9.33 -33.29 -2.11
C THR A 369 -8.95 -34.02 -0.84
N ASP A 370 -9.74 -33.86 0.19
CA ASP A 370 -9.62 -34.61 1.44
C ASP A 370 -8.29 -34.45 2.20
N LYS A 371 -7.60 -33.30 2.00
CA LYS A 371 -6.47 -32.94 2.85
C LYS A 371 -6.91 -32.91 4.31
N SER A 372 -6.17 -33.63 5.15
CA SER A 372 -6.42 -33.63 6.60
C SER A 372 -5.21 -33.09 7.34
N VAL A 373 -5.39 -31.98 8.03
CA VAL A 373 -4.34 -31.30 8.79
C VAL A 373 -4.71 -31.23 10.26
N GLN A 374 -3.83 -31.74 11.13
CA GLN A 374 -3.98 -31.61 12.56
C GLN A 374 -3.15 -30.44 13.08
N LEU A 375 -3.80 -29.43 13.62
CA LEU A 375 -3.16 -28.27 14.25
C LEU A 375 -3.07 -28.50 15.77
N TYR A 376 -1.90 -28.17 16.33
CA TYR A 376 -1.63 -28.24 17.75
C TYR A 376 -1.35 -26.86 18.32
N LYS A 377 -1.72 -26.64 19.57
CA LYS A 377 -1.42 -25.39 20.28
C LYS A 377 0.09 -25.18 20.43
N MET A 378 0.51 -23.95 20.36
CA MET A 378 1.89 -23.62 20.73
C MET A 378 2.16 -24.12 22.16
N GLY A 379 3.25 -24.86 22.32
CA GLY A 379 3.61 -25.50 23.58
C GLY A 379 3.17 -26.96 23.71
N ASP A 380 2.26 -27.47 22.88
CA ASP A 380 1.88 -28.89 22.83
C ASP A 380 2.89 -29.66 21.94
N VAL A 381 4.07 -29.85 22.46
CA VAL A 381 5.22 -30.42 21.71
C VAL A 381 5.10 -31.92 21.50
N ASN A 382 4.47 -32.62 22.43
CA ASN A 382 4.24 -34.06 22.33
C ASN A 382 2.97 -34.42 21.54
N LYS A 383 2.17 -33.42 21.14
CA LYS A 383 0.96 -33.53 20.31
C LYS A 383 -0.17 -34.35 20.97
N ASP A 384 -0.28 -34.30 22.31
CA ASP A 384 -1.33 -35.02 23.06
C ASP A 384 -2.61 -34.18 23.32
N GLY A 385 -2.64 -32.95 22.82
CA GLY A 385 -3.73 -31.97 22.94
C GLY A 385 -3.70 -31.18 24.24
N LYS A 386 -2.62 -31.25 25.01
CA LYS A 386 -2.43 -30.52 26.26
C LYS A 386 -1.08 -29.80 26.25
N VAL A 387 -1.03 -28.63 26.86
CA VAL A 387 0.24 -27.93 27.13
C VAL A 387 0.56 -28.09 28.61
N ASN A 388 1.59 -28.88 28.94
CA ASN A 388 1.92 -29.24 30.31
C ASN A 388 3.41 -29.49 30.57
N SER A 389 3.78 -29.98 31.74
CA SER A 389 5.15 -30.23 32.12
C SER A 389 5.87 -31.31 31.30
N THR A 390 5.12 -32.20 30.64
CA THR A 390 5.70 -33.23 29.75
C THR A 390 6.29 -32.57 28.49
N ASP A 391 5.58 -31.57 27.95
CA ASP A 391 6.09 -30.79 26.80
C ASP A 391 7.34 -30.01 27.16
N ALA A 392 7.34 -29.36 28.33
CA ALA A 392 8.53 -28.67 28.83
C ALA A 392 9.73 -29.63 29.01
N LEU A 393 9.47 -30.86 29.42
CA LEU A 393 10.50 -31.89 29.50
C LEU A 393 11.05 -32.26 28.10
N TRP A 394 10.17 -32.40 27.09
CA TRP A 394 10.59 -32.70 25.72
C TRP A 394 11.48 -31.58 25.16
N VAL A 395 11.14 -30.33 25.39
CA VAL A 395 11.94 -29.17 24.98
C VAL A 395 13.31 -29.19 25.66
N ARG A 396 13.38 -29.46 26.98
CA ARG A 396 14.63 -29.57 27.73
C ARG A 396 15.49 -30.73 27.22
N GLN A 397 14.89 -31.89 26.98
CA GLN A 397 15.59 -33.04 26.40
C GLN A 397 16.15 -32.72 25.01
N SER A 398 15.38 -32.04 24.17
CA SER A 398 15.83 -31.60 22.85
C SER A 398 16.97 -30.60 22.92
N SER A 399 16.87 -29.59 23.80
CA SER A 399 17.93 -28.63 24.04
C SER A 399 19.24 -29.24 24.53
N ALA A 400 19.14 -30.34 25.28
CA ALA A 400 20.29 -31.11 25.80
C ALA A 400 20.80 -32.17 24.80
N GLY A 401 20.24 -32.26 23.59
CA GLY A 401 20.62 -33.27 22.58
C GLY A 401 20.08 -34.68 22.84
N GLY A 402 19.27 -34.89 23.87
CA GLY A 402 18.70 -36.17 24.24
C GLY A 402 17.40 -36.54 23.51
N ARG A 403 16.85 -35.65 22.71
CA ARG A 403 15.62 -35.85 21.91
C ARG A 403 15.68 -35.08 20.60
N VAL A 404 15.26 -35.73 19.52
CA VAL A 404 15.08 -35.08 18.22
C VAL A 404 13.61 -34.70 18.07
N LEU A 405 13.31 -33.42 17.81
CA LEU A 405 11.98 -32.93 17.46
C LEU A 405 11.85 -32.85 15.94
N ASP A 406 10.70 -33.23 15.40
CA ASP A 406 10.38 -32.99 13.98
C ASP A 406 10.22 -31.49 13.69
N ALA A 407 10.08 -31.16 12.40
CA ALA A 407 10.00 -29.74 11.97
C ALA A 407 8.81 -29.00 12.62
N TYR A 408 7.65 -29.63 12.68
CA TYR A 408 6.44 -29.03 13.28
C TYR A 408 6.55 -28.94 14.81
N GLN A 409 7.12 -29.96 15.46
CA GLN A 409 7.40 -29.92 16.89
C GLN A 409 8.35 -28.80 17.28
N LYS A 410 9.34 -28.49 16.43
CA LYS A 410 10.22 -27.31 16.64
C LYS A 410 9.45 -26.01 16.58
N ILE A 411 8.49 -25.89 15.65
CA ILE A 411 7.59 -24.72 15.60
C ILE A 411 6.77 -24.61 16.88
N LEU A 412 6.17 -25.71 17.34
CA LEU A 412 5.38 -25.75 18.57
C LEU A 412 6.21 -25.45 19.83
N ALA A 413 7.49 -25.78 19.81
CA ALA A 413 8.41 -25.63 20.93
C ALA A 413 9.03 -24.23 21.04
N ASP A 414 9.15 -23.49 19.96
CA ASP A 414 9.72 -22.13 19.91
C ASP A 414 8.65 -21.08 20.28
N LEU A 415 8.37 -20.93 21.58
CA LEU A 415 7.28 -20.09 22.07
C LEU A 415 7.61 -18.60 22.02
N ASN A 416 8.88 -18.24 22.15
CA ASN A 416 9.34 -16.84 22.06
C ASN A 416 9.65 -16.40 20.64
N ARG A 417 9.60 -17.34 19.67
CA ARG A 417 9.84 -17.10 18.24
C ARG A 417 11.20 -16.49 17.93
N ASP A 418 12.23 -16.87 18.69
CA ASP A 418 13.61 -16.44 18.45
C ASP A 418 14.36 -17.36 17.47
N GLY A 419 13.70 -18.40 16.96
CA GLY A 419 14.24 -19.41 16.05
C GLY A 419 15.03 -20.51 16.75
N LYS A 420 15.05 -20.53 18.08
CA LYS A 420 15.78 -21.54 18.88
C LYS A 420 14.84 -22.27 19.82
N VAL A 421 15.06 -23.55 19.99
CA VAL A 421 14.32 -24.39 20.97
C VAL A 421 15.26 -24.64 22.15
N ASN A 422 14.98 -24.00 23.29
CA ASN A 422 15.87 -24.02 24.45
C ASN A 422 15.15 -23.96 25.81
N SER A 423 15.91 -23.77 26.88
CA SER A 423 15.38 -23.74 28.24
C SER A 423 14.40 -22.58 28.51
N THR A 424 14.50 -21.48 27.76
CA THR A 424 13.56 -20.34 27.86
C THR A 424 12.16 -20.78 27.42
N ASP A 425 12.05 -21.51 26.32
CA ASP A 425 10.78 -22.03 25.81
C ASP A 425 10.19 -23.06 26.81
N ALA A 426 11.01 -23.94 27.35
CA ALA A 426 10.58 -24.86 28.37
C ALA A 426 10.02 -24.14 29.61
N LEU A 427 10.62 -23.01 30.00
CA LEU A 427 10.10 -22.17 31.07
C LEU A 427 8.74 -21.56 30.69
N TRP A 428 8.61 -21.06 29.47
CA TRP A 428 7.34 -20.49 29.00
C TRP A 428 6.21 -21.54 28.96
N ILE A 429 6.50 -22.76 28.51
CA ILE A 429 5.53 -23.87 28.54
C ILE A 429 5.06 -24.13 30.00
N ARG A 430 5.96 -24.14 30.94
CA ARG A 430 5.60 -24.33 32.36
C ARG A 430 4.76 -23.19 32.90
N GLN A 431 5.07 -21.94 32.53
CA GLN A 431 4.29 -20.78 32.92
C GLN A 431 2.88 -20.81 32.35
N ILE A 432 2.74 -21.21 31.07
CA ILE A 432 1.44 -21.39 30.40
C ILE A 432 0.64 -22.50 31.11
N SER A 433 1.27 -23.63 31.35
CA SER A 433 0.65 -24.76 32.05
C SER A 433 0.17 -24.38 33.45
N ALA A 434 0.88 -23.50 34.13
CA ALA A 434 0.52 -22.98 35.47
C ALA A 434 -0.47 -21.80 35.42
N GLY A 435 -0.90 -21.34 34.23
CA GLY A 435 -1.76 -20.18 34.06
C GLY A 435 -1.11 -18.82 34.38
N SER A 436 0.21 -18.78 34.59
CA SER A 436 0.94 -17.56 34.91
C SER A 436 1.44 -16.79 33.66
N ARG A 437 1.23 -17.33 32.47
CA ARG A 437 1.53 -16.71 31.17
C ARG A 437 0.44 -17.03 30.15
N THR A 438 0.06 -16.05 29.40
CA THR A 438 -0.79 -16.20 28.20
C THR A 438 0.06 -15.88 26.98
N LEU A 439 -0.08 -16.66 25.90
CA LEU A 439 0.51 -16.32 24.62
C LEU A 439 -0.34 -15.24 23.95
N THR A 440 0.26 -14.12 23.65
CA THR A 440 -0.32 -13.08 22.78
C THR A 440 0.24 -13.29 21.38
N TYR A 441 -0.65 -13.42 20.39
CA TYR A 441 -0.33 -13.64 18.96
C TYR A 441 -0.73 -12.43 18.14
#